data_a3502a0cb82b5bb2be19684a1d499ce1
#
_entry.id   a3502a0cb82b5bb2be19684a1d499ce1
#
_cell.length_a   1.000
_cell.length_b   1.000
_cell.length_c   1.000
_cell.angle_alpha   90.00
_cell.angle_beta   90.00
_cell.angle_gamma   90.00
#
_symmetry.space_group_name_H-M   'P 1'
#
loop_
_entity.id
_entity.type
_entity.pdbx_description
1 polymer ?
#
loop_
_entity_poly.entity_id
_entity_poly.type
_entity_poly.pdbx_seq_one_letter_code
_entity_poly.pdbx_strand_id
1 'polypeptide(L)'
;ANSGNANACCPQSHENAEAMSASAAAATGREPGDFVVASTGVIGQTINISAIQAGLPQAAAALSADGSDAAAHAIMTTDTVKKEIAVSLTIGGKEVRLGAIAKGSGMIHPNMGTMLAFITTDCAITHEMLSDALHEVVARTFNRVTVDGDTSTNDMCVVLANGMAGNSLIEWKDQDYETFLAALEEVCRYLSRAIAGDGEGASKLVTCKMHGARSEESAER
;
A
#
# COMPACT_ATOMS: atom_id res chain seq x y z
N ALA A 1 -2.61 -10.81 -0.86
CA ALA A 1 -3.30 -10.23 0.30
C ALA A 1 -4.54 -11.03 0.66
N ASN A 2 -4.94 -10.99 1.94
CA ASN A 2 -6.24 -11.48 2.39
C ASN A 2 -6.88 -10.47 3.34
N SER A 3 -8.22 -10.44 3.39
CA SER A 3 -9.03 -9.55 4.22
C SER A 3 -9.94 -10.29 5.22
N GLY A 4 -9.54 -11.47 5.67
CA GLY A 4 -10.26 -12.25 6.68
C GLY A 4 -9.72 -12.00 8.09
N ASN A 5 -8.52 -12.51 8.38
CA ASN A 5 -7.82 -12.34 9.63
C ASN A 5 -6.46 -11.66 9.41
N ALA A 6 -6.00 -10.93 10.43
CA ALA A 6 -4.82 -10.09 10.33
C ALA A 6 -3.48 -10.84 10.32
N ASN A 7 -3.44 -12.12 10.65
CA ASN A 7 -2.20 -12.88 10.87
C ASN A 7 -1.28 -12.26 11.94
N ALA A 8 -1.87 -11.62 12.92
CA ALA A 8 -1.18 -10.91 13.99
C ALA A 8 -1.62 -11.44 15.36
N CYS A 9 -0.69 -11.52 16.31
CA CYS A 9 -0.91 -12.02 17.67
C CYS A 9 -1.46 -13.46 17.69
N CYS A 10 -1.09 -14.28 16.72
CA CYS A 10 -1.49 -15.69 16.65
C CYS A 10 -0.25 -16.60 16.55
N PRO A 11 -0.29 -17.84 17.08
CA PRO A 11 0.88 -18.70 17.21
C PRO A 11 1.53 -19.06 15.88
N GLN A 12 0.90 -19.22 14.81
CA GLN A 12 1.44 -19.71 13.52
C GLN A 12 1.56 -18.60 12.47
N SER A 13 1.78 -17.35 12.90
CA SER A 13 1.77 -16.21 11.97
C SER A 13 2.87 -16.30 10.90
N HIS A 14 4.05 -16.79 11.27
CA HIS A 14 5.17 -16.95 10.35
C HIS A 14 4.92 -18.08 9.35
N GLU A 15 4.57 -19.23 9.82
CA GLU A 15 4.24 -20.41 9.00
C GLU A 15 3.06 -20.12 8.06
N ASN A 16 2.06 -19.38 8.53
CA ASN A 16 0.94 -18.95 7.68
C ASN A 16 1.41 -18.03 6.55
N ALA A 17 2.30 -17.07 6.83
CA ALA A 17 2.84 -16.18 5.82
C ALA A 17 3.66 -16.94 4.77
N GLU A 18 4.51 -17.87 5.20
CA GLU A 18 5.26 -18.76 4.30
C GLU A 18 4.33 -19.62 3.44
N ALA A 19 3.30 -20.22 4.04
CA ALA A 19 2.33 -21.02 3.32
C ALA A 19 1.53 -20.21 2.28
N MET A 20 1.18 -18.95 2.58
CA MET A 20 0.53 -18.05 1.62
C MET A 20 1.46 -17.74 0.43
N SER A 21 2.72 -17.40 0.70
CA SER A 21 3.73 -17.14 -0.31
C SER A 21 3.96 -18.35 -1.22
N ALA A 22 4.20 -19.53 -0.61
CA ALA A 22 4.38 -20.77 -1.35
C ALA A 22 3.17 -21.15 -2.21
N SER A 23 1.96 -20.95 -1.69
CA SER A 23 0.74 -21.25 -2.44
C SER A 23 0.51 -20.29 -3.60
N ALA A 24 0.83 -19.00 -3.42
CA ALA A 24 0.79 -18.02 -4.50
C ALA A 24 1.82 -18.34 -5.60
N ALA A 25 3.02 -18.73 -5.20
CA ALA A 25 4.08 -19.16 -6.11
C ALA A 25 3.64 -20.35 -6.95
N ALA A 26 3.08 -21.38 -6.31
CA ALA A 26 2.58 -22.58 -7.00
C ALA A 26 1.44 -22.26 -7.99
N ALA A 27 0.54 -21.33 -7.63
CA ALA A 27 -0.59 -20.95 -8.48
C ALA A 27 -0.18 -20.10 -9.70
N THR A 28 0.97 -19.44 -9.65
CA THR A 28 1.44 -18.50 -10.69
C THR A 28 2.69 -18.97 -11.43
N GLY A 29 3.31 -20.08 -11.02
CA GLY A 29 4.56 -20.57 -11.59
C GLY A 29 5.76 -19.66 -11.27
N ARG A 30 5.79 -19.07 -10.07
CA ARG A 30 6.84 -18.18 -9.57
C ARG A 30 7.50 -18.78 -8.34
N GLU A 31 8.54 -18.11 -7.83
CA GLU A 31 9.20 -18.49 -6.58
C GLU A 31 8.52 -17.86 -5.35
N PRO A 32 8.49 -18.50 -4.18
CA PRO A 32 7.90 -17.91 -2.97
C PRO A 32 8.48 -16.55 -2.59
N GLY A 33 9.77 -16.32 -2.84
CA GLY A 33 10.44 -15.04 -2.57
C GLY A 33 9.97 -13.87 -3.46
N ASP A 34 9.23 -14.14 -4.53
CA ASP A 34 8.68 -13.10 -5.42
C ASP A 34 7.40 -12.46 -4.84
N PHE A 35 6.92 -12.93 -3.68
CA PHE A 35 5.65 -12.49 -3.12
C PHE A 35 5.80 -11.71 -1.82
N VAL A 36 5.20 -10.54 -1.79
CA VAL A 36 4.93 -9.79 -0.56
C VAL A 36 3.56 -10.22 -0.04
N VAL A 37 3.50 -10.66 1.21
CA VAL A 37 2.27 -11.15 1.85
C VAL A 37 1.68 -10.06 2.74
N ALA A 38 0.39 -9.80 2.58
CA ALA A 38 -0.38 -8.87 3.40
C ALA A 38 -1.65 -9.52 3.93
N SER A 39 -1.97 -9.25 5.18
CA SER A 39 -3.18 -9.73 5.84
C SER A 39 -3.84 -8.62 6.64
N THR A 40 -5.16 -8.57 6.63
CA THR A 40 -5.95 -7.61 7.40
C THR A 40 -7.23 -8.27 7.93
N GLY A 41 -7.80 -7.72 8.98
CA GLY A 41 -9.03 -8.20 9.62
C GLY A 41 -8.83 -8.49 11.10
N VAL A 42 -9.43 -9.56 11.61
CA VAL A 42 -9.43 -9.87 13.05
C VAL A 42 -8.04 -10.24 13.56
N ILE A 43 -7.63 -9.60 14.67
CA ILE A 43 -6.36 -9.84 15.36
C ILE A 43 -6.54 -10.98 16.38
N GLY A 44 -5.50 -11.79 16.60
CA GLY A 44 -5.50 -12.87 17.60
C GLY A 44 -6.24 -14.15 17.17
N GLN A 45 -6.75 -14.18 15.96
CA GLN A 45 -7.35 -15.40 15.38
C GLN A 45 -6.45 -15.96 14.28
N THR A 46 -6.28 -17.28 14.30
CA THR A 46 -5.51 -17.99 13.28
C THR A 46 -6.16 -17.84 11.90
N ILE A 47 -5.36 -17.57 10.89
CA ILE A 47 -5.80 -17.52 9.49
C ILE A 47 -6.33 -18.90 9.07
N ASN A 48 -7.43 -18.92 8.33
CA ASN A 48 -7.89 -20.10 7.61
C ASN A 48 -7.04 -20.31 6.35
N ILE A 49 -5.85 -20.88 6.54
CA ILE A 49 -4.90 -21.10 5.44
C ILE A 49 -5.47 -22.00 4.33
N SER A 50 -6.33 -22.96 4.69
CA SER A 50 -6.96 -23.87 3.73
C SER A 50 -7.88 -23.09 2.76
N ALA A 51 -8.61 -22.10 3.26
CA ALA A 51 -9.45 -21.25 2.41
C ALA A 51 -8.62 -20.40 1.45
N ILE A 52 -7.50 -19.85 1.92
CA ILE A 52 -6.56 -19.11 1.08
C ILE A 52 -5.98 -19.99 -0.01
N GLN A 53 -5.50 -21.19 0.34
CA GLN A 53 -4.95 -22.15 -0.60
C GLN A 53 -5.96 -22.58 -1.66
N ALA A 54 -7.22 -22.77 -1.28
CA ALA A 54 -8.29 -23.11 -2.21
C ALA A 54 -8.67 -21.94 -3.15
N GLY A 55 -8.56 -20.71 -2.69
CA GLY A 55 -8.89 -19.51 -3.48
C GLY A 55 -7.79 -19.03 -4.42
N LEU A 56 -6.53 -19.30 -4.11
CA LEU A 56 -5.38 -18.79 -4.89
C LEU A 56 -5.36 -19.22 -6.36
N PRO A 57 -5.66 -20.48 -6.74
CA PRO A 57 -5.73 -20.87 -8.15
C PRO A 57 -6.80 -20.09 -8.93
N GLN A 58 -7.94 -19.80 -8.30
CA GLN A 58 -9.01 -19.00 -8.91
C GLN A 58 -8.58 -17.55 -9.06
N ALA A 59 -7.95 -16.97 -8.04
CA ALA A 59 -7.41 -15.62 -8.11
C ALA A 59 -6.33 -15.48 -9.20
N ALA A 60 -5.43 -16.48 -9.31
CA ALA A 60 -4.41 -16.50 -10.36
C ALA A 60 -5.04 -16.60 -11.77
N ALA A 61 -6.07 -17.42 -11.95
CA ALA A 61 -6.78 -17.53 -13.21
C ALA A 61 -7.58 -16.28 -13.59
N ALA A 62 -7.95 -15.47 -12.61
CA ALA A 62 -8.70 -14.22 -12.81
C ALA A 62 -7.80 -12.98 -13.04
N LEU A 63 -6.46 -13.15 -13.05
CA LEU A 63 -5.54 -12.03 -13.32
C LEU A 63 -5.81 -11.44 -14.70
N SER A 64 -6.04 -10.13 -14.74
CA SER A 64 -6.30 -9.40 -15.99
C SER A 64 -5.86 -7.93 -15.87
N ALA A 65 -5.71 -7.27 -17.02
CA ALA A 65 -5.42 -5.83 -17.06
C ALA A 65 -6.56 -4.96 -16.47
N ASP A 66 -7.78 -5.50 -16.44
CA ASP A 66 -8.99 -4.80 -15.96
C ASP A 66 -9.38 -5.21 -14.53
N GLY A 67 -8.50 -5.92 -13.82
CA GLY A 67 -8.79 -6.49 -12.50
C GLY A 67 -8.68 -5.52 -11.32
N SER A 68 -8.29 -4.26 -11.52
CA SER A 68 -8.04 -3.29 -10.44
C SER A 68 -9.26 -3.04 -9.56
N ASP A 69 -10.43 -2.87 -10.16
CA ASP A 69 -11.69 -2.64 -9.43
C ASP A 69 -12.03 -3.80 -8.49
N ALA A 70 -11.94 -5.02 -8.98
CA ALA A 70 -12.18 -6.23 -8.18
C ALA A 70 -11.16 -6.38 -7.05
N ALA A 71 -9.88 -6.08 -7.30
CA ALA A 71 -8.83 -6.13 -6.30
C ALA A 71 -9.04 -5.07 -5.22
N ALA A 72 -9.40 -3.83 -5.60
CA ALA A 72 -9.67 -2.73 -4.66
C ALA A 72 -10.85 -3.05 -3.73
N HIS A 73 -11.91 -3.68 -4.24
CA HIS A 73 -13.02 -4.14 -3.42
C HIS A 73 -12.64 -5.32 -2.52
N ALA A 74 -11.85 -6.27 -3.02
CA ALA A 74 -11.51 -7.50 -2.29
C ALA A 74 -10.63 -7.26 -1.06
N ILE A 75 -9.87 -6.15 -1.00
CA ILE A 75 -9.02 -5.82 0.15
C ILE A 75 -9.77 -5.04 1.25
N MET A 76 -10.98 -4.55 0.98
CA MET A 76 -11.78 -3.80 1.95
C MET A 76 -12.21 -4.68 3.13
N THR A 77 -12.34 -4.05 4.31
CA THR A 77 -12.94 -4.67 5.51
C THR A 77 -14.12 -3.85 6.00
N THR A 78 -13.88 -2.82 6.77
CA THR A 78 -14.91 -1.88 7.26
C THR A 78 -15.03 -0.63 6.38
N ASP A 79 -14.20 -0.54 5.34
CA ASP A 79 -14.25 0.52 4.34
C ASP A 79 -15.65 0.62 3.70
N THR A 80 -16.15 1.85 3.52
CA THR A 80 -17.44 2.08 2.85
C THR A 80 -17.28 2.38 1.36
N VAL A 81 -16.08 2.82 0.95
CA VAL A 81 -15.73 3.10 -0.43
C VAL A 81 -14.35 2.53 -0.78
N LYS A 82 -14.21 2.05 -2.02
CA LYS A 82 -12.91 1.64 -2.54
C LYS A 82 -11.99 2.86 -2.72
N LYS A 83 -10.70 2.63 -2.53
CA LYS A 83 -9.68 3.66 -2.67
C LYS A 83 -8.70 3.25 -3.74
N GLU A 84 -8.75 3.91 -4.89
CA GLU A 84 -7.86 3.66 -6.02
C GLU A 84 -7.51 4.97 -6.74
N ILE A 85 -6.33 5.02 -7.31
CA ILE A 85 -5.84 6.14 -8.11
C ILE A 85 -4.84 5.65 -9.14
N ALA A 86 -4.79 6.30 -10.29
CA ALA A 86 -3.72 6.16 -11.26
C ALA A 86 -3.28 7.53 -11.75
N VAL A 87 -1.99 7.71 -11.95
CA VAL A 87 -1.39 8.92 -12.50
C VAL A 87 -0.40 8.56 -13.60
N SER A 88 -0.19 9.46 -14.56
CA SER A 88 0.89 9.38 -15.54
C SER A 88 1.76 10.63 -15.47
N LEU A 89 3.03 10.45 -15.77
CA LEU A 89 4.05 11.50 -15.75
C LEU A 89 5.06 11.23 -16.86
N THR A 90 5.93 12.20 -17.13
CA THR A 90 7.01 12.05 -18.12
C THR A 90 8.35 12.08 -17.42
N ILE A 91 9.16 11.02 -17.62
CA ILE A 91 10.54 10.90 -17.13
C ILE A 91 11.45 10.62 -18.33
N GLY A 92 12.46 11.47 -18.55
CA GLY A 92 13.37 11.29 -19.67
C GLY A 92 12.67 11.23 -21.04
N GLY A 93 11.53 11.90 -21.21
CA GLY A 93 10.72 11.88 -22.42
C GLY A 93 9.89 10.59 -22.61
N LYS A 94 9.82 9.72 -21.61
CA LYS A 94 8.99 8.51 -21.61
C LYS A 94 7.77 8.70 -20.70
N GLU A 95 6.61 8.19 -21.11
CA GLU A 95 5.45 8.12 -20.25
C GLU A 95 5.67 7.02 -19.20
N VAL A 96 5.56 7.39 -17.92
CA VAL A 96 5.62 6.50 -16.76
C VAL A 96 4.27 6.54 -16.05
N ARG A 97 3.82 5.41 -15.54
CA ARG A 97 2.53 5.29 -14.87
C ARG A 97 2.69 4.74 -13.46
N LEU A 98 1.91 5.30 -12.55
CA LEU A 98 1.72 4.76 -11.21
C LEU A 98 0.23 4.44 -11.03
N GLY A 99 -0.06 3.22 -10.55
CA GLY A 99 -1.39 2.81 -10.14
C GLY A 99 -1.36 2.34 -8.70
N ALA A 100 -2.42 2.62 -7.94
CA ALA A 100 -2.46 2.24 -6.54
C ALA A 100 -3.87 1.92 -6.07
N ILE A 101 -3.97 0.95 -5.15
CA ILE A 101 -5.16 0.65 -4.38
C ILE A 101 -4.81 0.65 -2.90
N ALA A 102 -5.76 1.06 -2.05
CA ALA A 102 -5.58 1.03 -0.62
C ALA A 102 -6.88 0.65 0.11
N LYS A 103 -6.74 0.20 1.35
CA LYS A 103 -7.83 0.00 2.29
C LYS A 103 -7.45 0.56 3.66
N GLY A 104 -8.46 0.96 4.42
CA GLY A 104 -8.37 1.43 5.80
C GLY A 104 -9.51 2.38 6.11
N SER A 105 -10.11 2.22 7.30
CA SER A 105 -11.16 3.09 7.82
C SER A 105 -11.21 3.11 9.34
N GLY A 106 -10.72 2.10 10.04
CA GLY A 106 -10.56 2.04 11.50
C GLY A 106 -9.17 1.57 11.90
N MET A 107 -8.82 1.79 13.17
CA MET A 107 -7.49 1.55 13.74
C MET A 107 -6.40 2.31 12.95
N ILE A 108 -6.62 3.62 12.78
CA ILE A 108 -5.75 4.53 12.03
C ILE A 108 -5.14 5.58 12.95
N HIS A 109 -3.81 5.56 13.12
CA HIS A 109 -3.05 6.52 13.93
C HIS A 109 -1.62 6.70 13.38
N PRO A 110 -0.97 7.91 13.48
CA PRO A 110 0.40 8.14 13.03
C PRO A 110 1.40 7.07 13.47
N ASN A 111 2.32 6.71 12.59
CA ASN A 111 3.22 5.56 12.53
C ASN A 111 2.58 4.32 11.91
N MET A 112 1.70 4.57 10.96
CA MET A 112 0.85 3.64 10.20
C MET A 112 -0.26 3.00 11.07
N GLY A 113 -1.50 3.18 10.67
CA GLY A 113 -2.69 2.55 11.23
C GLY A 113 -3.14 1.37 10.37
N THR A 114 -4.22 0.63 10.67
CA THR A 114 -4.68 -0.56 9.93
C THR A 114 -4.98 -0.23 8.47
N MET A 115 -3.94 -0.05 7.69
CA MET A 115 -4.02 0.21 6.27
C MET A 115 -3.17 -0.77 5.47
N LEU A 116 -3.65 -1.08 4.30
CA LEU A 116 -2.84 -1.71 3.26
C LEU A 116 -2.85 -0.79 2.05
N ALA A 117 -1.68 -0.47 1.52
CA ALA A 117 -1.52 0.27 0.26
C ALA A 117 -0.60 -0.50 -0.68
N PHE A 118 -1.08 -0.75 -1.88
CA PHE A 118 -0.35 -1.43 -2.94
C PHE A 118 -0.19 -0.46 -4.10
N ILE A 119 1.06 -0.11 -4.40
CA ILE A 119 1.43 0.82 -5.46
C ILE A 119 2.22 0.05 -6.50
N THR A 120 1.91 0.23 -7.76
CA THR A 120 2.64 -0.36 -8.88
C THR A 120 3.07 0.72 -9.85
N THR A 121 4.25 0.56 -10.46
CA THR A 121 4.74 1.46 -11.49
C THR A 121 5.53 0.70 -12.56
N ASP A 122 5.51 1.21 -13.77
CA ASP A 122 6.37 0.76 -14.85
C ASP A 122 7.71 1.51 -14.94
N CYS A 123 7.99 2.41 -13.98
CA CYS A 123 9.23 3.17 -13.90
C CYS A 123 10.46 2.26 -13.77
N ALA A 124 11.52 2.58 -14.51
CA ALA A 124 12.84 2.03 -14.25
C ALA A 124 13.53 2.87 -13.16
N ILE A 125 13.64 2.30 -11.98
CA ILE A 125 14.20 2.93 -10.77
C ILE A 125 14.90 1.86 -9.93
N THR A 126 16.03 2.17 -9.31
CA THR A 126 16.72 1.23 -8.43
C THR A 126 15.93 1.00 -7.14
N HIS A 127 16.17 -0.15 -6.51
CA HIS A 127 15.54 -0.48 -5.23
C HIS A 127 15.86 0.58 -4.15
N GLU A 128 17.09 1.07 -4.11
CA GLU A 128 17.53 2.10 -3.17
C GLU A 128 16.73 3.40 -3.34
N MET A 129 16.64 3.92 -4.56
CA MET A 129 15.89 5.14 -4.86
C MET A 129 14.40 4.97 -4.63
N LEU A 130 13.84 3.80 -4.97
CA LEU A 130 12.44 3.50 -4.73
C LEU A 130 12.11 3.42 -3.23
N SER A 131 12.99 2.80 -2.45
CA SER A 131 12.87 2.71 -0.99
C SER A 131 12.97 4.09 -0.34
N ASP A 132 13.95 4.90 -0.73
CA ASP A 132 14.10 6.26 -0.24
C ASP A 132 12.86 7.11 -0.52
N ALA A 133 12.36 7.06 -1.77
CA ALA A 133 11.16 7.78 -2.16
C ALA A 133 9.94 7.36 -1.33
N LEU A 134 9.75 6.05 -1.13
CA LEU A 134 8.63 5.55 -0.35
C LEU A 134 8.70 5.99 1.11
N HIS A 135 9.85 5.87 1.76
CA HIS A 135 10.02 6.30 3.16
C HIS A 135 9.74 7.79 3.34
N GLU A 136 10.27 8.62 2.45
CA GLU A 136 10.06 10.06 2.47
C GLU A 136 8.58 10.43 2.31
N VAL A 137 7.90 9.80 1.35
CA VAL A 137 6.49 10.08 1.05
C VAL A 137 5.57 9.58 2.16
N VAL A 138 5.80 8.37 2.68
CA VAL A 138 4.98 7.79 3.76
C VAL A 138 5.03 8.68 5.01
N ALA A 139 6.20 9.21 5.36
CA ALA A 139 6.36 10.12 6.50
C ALA A 139 5.52 11.40 6.36
N ARG A 140 5.30 11.87 5.14
CA ARG A 140 4.53 13.11 4.84
C ARG A 140 3.05 12.87 4.58
N THR A 141 2.61 11.62 4.41
CA THR A 141 1.25 11.27 3.98
C THR A 141 0.56 10.31 4.96
N PHE A 142 0.77 9.03 4.85
CA PHE A 142 0.09 8.02 5.68
C PHE A 142 0.39 8.20 7.18
N ASN A 143 1.62 8.56 7.56
CA ASN A 143 1.98 8.78 8.96
C ASN A 143 1.41 10.10 9.55
N ARG A 144 0.70 10.89 8.75
CA ARG A 144 0.07 12.15 9.19
C ARG A 144 -1.46 12.09 9.26
N VAL A 145 -2.05 10.90 9.17
CA VAL A 145 -3.51 10.75 9.30
C VAL A 145 -3.88 9.91 10.51
N THR A 146 -4.95 10.31 11.18
CA THR A 146 -5.54 9.54 12.28
C THR A 146 -7.06 9.52 12.14
N VAL A 147 -7.69 8.45 12.57
CA VAL A 147 -9.15 8.30 12.66
C VAL A 147 -9.57 8.17 14.12
N ASP A 148 -9.00 7.24 14.86
CA ASP A 148 -9.43 6.83 16.21
C ASP A 148 -8.29 6.83 17.24
N GLY A 149 -7.06 7.13 16.84
CA GLY A 149 -5.91 7.15 17.74
C GLY A 149 -5.28 5.78 18.03
N ASP A 150 -5.78 4.72 17.40
CA ASP A 150 -5.28 3.35 17.60
C ASP A 150 -4.28 2.95 16.50
N THR A 151 -3.08 2.51 16.90
CA THR A 151 -2.06 1.99 15.99
C THR A 151 -2.30 0.51 15.70
N SER A 152 -2.21 0.11 14.44
CA SER A 152 -2.40 -1.28 14.02
C SER A 152 -1.16 -2.16 14.20
N THR A 153 -1.40 -3.47 14.13
CA THR A 153 -0.37 -4.51 14.21
C THR A 153 0.19 -4.93 12.85
N ASN A 154 -0.42 -4.52 11.74
CA ASN A 154 -0.12 -5.09 10.42
C ASN A 154 -0.32 -4.13 9.24
N ASP A 155 0.08 -2.88 9.43
CA ASP A 155 0.11 -1.89 8.35
C ASP A 155 1.15 -2.22 7.31
N MET A 156 0.82 -1.93 6.06
CA MET A 156 1.77 -2.08 4.98
C MET A 156 1.53 -1.06 3.87
N CYS A 157 2.61 -0.42 3.44
CA CYS A 157 2.67 0.31 2.18
C CYS A 157 3.79 -0.31 1.33
N VAL A 158 3.46 -0.82 0.15
CA VAL A 158 4.43 -1.42 -0.76
C VAL A 158 4.36 -0.77 -2.12
N VAL A 159 5.54 -0.57 -2.74
CA VAL A 159 5.66 -0.12 -4.12
C VAL A 159 6.45 -1.15 -4.92
N LEU A 160 5.93 -1.52 -6.09
CA LEU A 160 6.54 -2.48 -7.01
C LEU A 160 6.79 -1.80 -8.34
N ALA A 161 8.04 -1.83 -8.81
CA ALA A 161 8.46 -1.26 -10.08
C ALA A 161 8.96 -2.35 -11.02
N ASN A 162 8.46 -2.38 -12.27
CA ASN A 162 8.86 -3.39 -13.25
C ASN A 162 9.78 -2.87 -14.38
N GLY A 163 10.04 -1.57 -14.44
CA GLY A 163 10.96 -0.97 -15.39
C GLY A 163 10.50 -0.94 -16.86
N MET A 164 9.22 -1.22 -17.13
CA MET A 164 8.71 -1.40 -18.50
C MET A 164 8.39 -0.09 -19.23
N ALA A 165 8.43 1.08 -18.56
CA ALA A 165 8.21 2.38 -19.18
C ALA A 165 9.31 2.75 -20.20
N GLY A 166 10.52 2.18 -20.04
CA GLY A 166 11.64 2.43 -20.93
C GLY A 166 12.31 3.80 -20.72
N ASN A 167 12.10 4.43 -19.59
CA ASN A 167 12.89 5.57 -19.12
C ASN A 167 14.32 5.11 -18.75
N SER A 168 15.27 6.03 -18.69
CA SER A 168 16.58 5.77 -18.10
C SER A 168 16.43 5.34 -16.66
N LEU A 169 17.24 4.38 -16.21
CA LEU A 169 17.21 3.92 -14.83
C LEU A 169 17.52 5.09 -13.87
N ILE A 170 16.62 5.33 -12.93
CA ILE A 170 16.82 6.32 -11.87
C ILE A 170 17.72 5.69 -10.80
N GLU A 171 18.98 6.15 -10.72
CA GLU A 171 20.01 5.65 -9.78
C GLU A 171 20.44 6.71 -8.77
N TRP A 172 20.05 7.98 -8.97
CA TRP A 172 20.45 9.12 -8.18
C TRP A 172 19.26 10.05 -7.90
N LYS A 173 19.39 10.88 -6.87
CA LYS A 173 18.40 11.92 -6.54
C LYS A 173 18.60 13.14 -7.44
N ASP A 174 18.22 13.01 -8.71
CA ASP A 174 18.23 14.01 -9.74
C ASP A 174 16.83 14.53 -10.09
N GLN A 175 16.67 15.25 -11.19
CA GLN A 175 15.38 15.79 -11.62
C GLN A 175 14.35 14.70 -11.97
N ASP A 176 14.78 13.56 -12.49
CA ASP A 176 13.89 12.44 -12.80
C ASP A 176 13.40 11.76 -11.50
N TYR A 177 14.28 11.63 -10.50
CA TYR A 177 13.89 11.19 -9.15
C TYR A 177 12.89 12.14 -8.50
N GLU A 178 13.13 13.45 -8.53
CA GLU A 178 12.21 14.44 -7.96
C GLU A 178 10.84 14.43 -8.65
N THR A 179 10.82 14.19 -9.96
CA THR A 179 9.58 14.06 -10.73
C THR A 179 8.80 12.80 -10.32
N PHE A 180 9.50 11.68 -10.13
CA PHE A 180 8.91 10.44 -9.63
C PHE A 180 8.41 10.60 -8.18
N LEU A 181 9.23 11.19 -7.31
CA LEU A 181 8.90 11.46 -5.91
C LEU A 181 7.62 12.28 -5.77
N ALA A 182 7.48 13.35 -6.55
CA ALA A 182 6.29 14.19 -6.54
C ALA A 182 5.02 13.43 -6.98
N ALA A 183 5.13 12.56 -7.98
CA ALA A 183 4.01 11.75 -8.42
C ALA A 183 3.62 10.68 -7.38
N LEU A 184 4.61 10.05 -6.75
CA LEU A 184 4.38 9.09 -5.66
C LEU A 184 3.72 9.78 -4.45
N GLU A 185 4.17 11.01 -4.11
CA GLU A 185 3.58 11.81 -3.04
C GLU A 185 2.12 12.14 -3.32
N GLU A 186 1.78 12.51 -4.56
CA GLU A 186 0.38 12.79 -4.93
C GLU A 186 -0.51 11.55 -4.79
N VAL A 187 -0.03 10.38 -5.22
CA VAL A 187 -0.73 9.10 -5.05
C VAL A 187 -0.96 8.79 -3.57
N CYS A 188 0.09 8.86 -2.75
CA CYS A 188 -0.01 8.56 -1.32
C CYS A 188 -0.84 9.61 -0.55
N ARG A 189 -0.76 10.88 -0.95
CA ARG A 189 -1.59 11.96 -0.38
C ARG A 189 -3.06 11.75 -0.68
N TYR A 190 -3.40 11.37 -1.90
CA TYR A 190 -4.78 11.05 -2.26
C TYR A 190 -5.30 9.87 -1.42
N LEU A 191 -4.56 8.76 -1.36
CA LEU A 191 -4.97 7.56 -0.64
C LEU A 191 -5.07 7.79 0.87
N SER A 192 -4.11 8.48 1.49
CA SER A 192 -4.14 8.78 2.93
C SER A 192 -5.34 9.66 3.30
N ARG A 193 -5.69 10.64 2.45
CA ARG A 193 -6.89 11.46 2.64
C ARG A 193 -8.17 10.68 2.42
N ALA A 194 -8.20 9.77 1.44
CA ALA A 194 -9.35 8.89 1.20
C ALA A 194 -9.59 7.94 2.39
N ILE A 195 -8.53 7.40 3.01
CA ILE A 195 -8.59 6.61 4.24
C ILE A 195 -9.18 7.43 5.38
N ALA A 196 -8.63 8.63 5.63
CA ALA A 196 -9.10 9.50 6.71
C ALA A 196 -10.56 9.99 6.48
N GLY A 197 -10.95 10.19 5.21
CA GLY A 197 -12.30 10.62 4.84
C GLY A 197 -13.36 9.52 4.97
N ASP A 198 -12.95 8.26 4.90
CA ASP A 198 -13.79 7.07 5.07
C ASP A 198 -13.66 6.45 6.48
N GLY A 199 -13.19 7.24 7.45
CA GLY A 199 -12.98 6.78 8.82
C GLY A 199 -14.26 6.25 9.46
N GLU A 200 -14.16 5.16 10.25
CA GLU A 200 -15.28 4.56 10.96
C GLU A 200 -16.01 5.59 11.84
N GLY A 201 -17.30 5.82 11.57
CA GLY A 201 -18.12 6.80 12.27
C GLY A 201 -17.78 8.27 11.95
N ALA A 202 -16.83 8.54 11.06
CA ALA A 202 -16.46 9.90 10.67
C ALA A 202 -17.55 10.55 9.82
N SER A 203 -17.97 11.73 10.23
CA SER A 203 -18.91 12.56 9.46
C SER A 203 -18.19 13.71 8.72
N LYS A 204 -16.91 13.93 8.97
CA LYS A 204 -16.10 15.02 8.42
C LYS A 204 -14.64 14.63 8.29
N LEU A 205 -14.00 15.09 7.22
CA LEU A 205 -12.55 15.12 7.08
C LEU A 205 -12.02 16.46 7.58
N VAL A 206 -11.22 16.43 8.64
CA VAL A 206 -10.57 17.62 9.20
C VAL A 206 -9.13 17.70 8.73
N THR A 207 -8.70 18.84 8.23
CA THR A 207 -7.29 19.09 7.89
C THR A 207 -6.73 20.14 8.84
N CYS A 208 -5.71 19.76 9.61
CA CYS A 208 -4.94 20.69 10.44
C CYS A 208 -3.70 21.14 9.66
N LYS A 209 -3.50 22.45 9.53
CA LYS A 209 -2.32 23.06 8.90
C LYS A 209 -1.57 23.87 9.95
N MET A 210 -0.33 23.47 10.20
CA MET A 210 0.57 24.20 11.10
C MET A 210 1.39 25.21 10.30
N HIS A 211 1.49 26.45 10.79
CA HIS A 211 2.29 27.51 10.18
C HIS A 211 3.18 28.17 11.23
N GLY A 212 4.36 28.62 10.82
CA GLY A 212 5.26 29.40 11.67
C GLY A 212 6.02 28.59 12.71
N ALA A 213 6.03 27.26 12.63
CA ALA A 213 6.88 26.42 13.46
C ALA A 213 8.37 26.63 13.15
N ARG A 214 9.26 26.36 14.11
CA ARG A 214 10.72 26.53 13.95
C ARG A 214 11.33 25.51 12.97
N SER A 215 10.72 24.34 12.85
CA SER A 215 11.09 23.26 11.95
C SER A 215 9.88 22.40 11.65
N GLU A 216 9.96 21.55 10.64
CA GLU A 216 8.93 20.54 10.31
C GLU A 216 8.71 19.60 11.50
N GLU A 217 9.78 19.10 12.13
CA GLU A 217 9.70 18.28 13.34
C GLU A 217 8.95 18.95 14.49
N SER A 218 9.14 20.28 14.68
CA SER A 218 8.39 21.02 15.69
C SER A 218 6.92 21.22 15.35
N ALA A 219 6.57 21.14 14.08
CA ALA A 219 5.19 21.24 13.62
C ALA A 219 4.43 19.93 13.76
N GLU A 220 5.13 18.81 13.79
CA GLU A 220 4.57 17.47 13.93
C GLU A 220 4.27 17.06 15.36
N ARG A 221 4.95 17.68 16.35
CA ARG A 221 4.74 17.47 17.79
C ARG A 221 3.54 18.23 18.31
#